data_6c83a47f3ed282677f73ad104c35fd4e
#
_entry.id   6c83a47f3ed282677f73ad104c35fd4e
#
_cell.length_a   1.000
_cell.length_b   1.000
_cell.length_c   1.000
_cell.angle_alpha   90.00
_cell.angle_beta   90.00
_cell.angle_gamma   90.00
#
_symmetry.space_group_name_H-M   'P 1'
#
loop_
_entity.id
_entity.type
_entity.pdbx_description
1 polymer ?
#
loop_
_entity_poly.entity_id
_entity_poly.type
_entity_poly.pdbx_seq_one_letter_code
_entity_poly.pdbx_strand_id
1 'polypeptide(L)'
;MDDFKNIVGVIPQDSLLPYDSARYLKAIEPASRPDWLIERLLKSFTPADILLNPEMRDVIIQSLRKDEATALLRNLGQRPGTGNVWEKVRKALQNESIETFRSLFDYFKVDDAKLESYFSKVVEVVDEKDSAPTTEVSPAGQLFPHQRRALLELEELFFDPERPRYAALLHMPTGSGKTKTAARVACHYLLRYDEGLVVWLADTRELCDQAYEELCSSWSLHGDRTLNVYRAYAGMKPDWKTVKSGILVMGLQTANCADTDDILRLGSCAPLVIFDEGHKTSATTYETTVRNLQPPSKGTSSRLLGLTATPGRSVTDEEENERLASIFGRQRVGLKVDGYDSPIEYLMDEGYMARPVYRRINTKFDIAACCRTLGIPLPKNGEMLNSRQMDKIGAVAAADLERNVLVFQETLKLIEEGHKRILLFAASVEQVRRLAFMFRFYGIDAVSVDSQTSPAARREAIRHYKTSVEALPKPIIICNYNILSTGFDAPQTSAVLVARVTASLILYSQMVGRALRGEKASGNKKAVVATVIDAELPAFWDVEKAFRYWNDHWN
;
A
#
# COMPACT_ATOMS: atom_id res chain seq x y z
N MET A 1 -5.28 -32.67 -22.06
CA MET A 1 -6.28 -32.12 -21.12
C MET A 1 -6.95 -33.20 -20.27
N ASP A 2 -7.26 -34.34 -20.84
CA ASP A 2 -7.94 -35.43 -20.10
C ASP A 2 -7.05 -36.07 -19.02
N ASP A 3 -5.74 -36.22 -19.27
CA ASP A 3 -4.77 -36.78 -18.31
C ASP A 3 -4.67 -35.89 -17.04
N PHE A 4 -4.65 -34.56 -17.19
CA PHE A 4 -4.60 -33.64 -16.07
C PHE A 4 -5.91 -33.63 -15.25
N LYS A 5 -7.07 -33.68 -15.93
CA LYS A 5 -8.37 -33.82 -15.27
C LYS A 5 -8.51 -35.13 -14.49
N ASN A 6 -7.96 -36.20 -15.02
CA ASN A 6 -7.97 -37.51 -14.33
C ASN A 6 -7.12 -37.47 -13.06
N ILE A 7 -5.94 -36.83 -13.10
CA ILE A 7 -5.09 -36.65 -11.90
C ILE A 7 -5.81 -35.80 -10.85
N VAL A 8 -6.38 -34.67 -11.25
CA VAL A 8 -7.14 -33.78 -10.33
C VAL A 8 -8.38 -34.48 -9.78
N GLY A 9 -9.06 -35.31 -10.57
CA GLY A 9 -10.28 -36.01 -10.17
C GLY A 9 -10.09 -37.08 -9.09
N VAL A 10 -8.87 -37.63 -8.90
CA VAL A 10 -8.57 -38.61 -7.83
C VAL A 10 -8.06 -37.97 -6.54
N ILE A 11 -7.75 -36.68 -6.55
CA ILE A 11 -7.30 -35.95 -5.36
C ILE A 11 -8.50 -35.64 -4.47
N PRO A 12 -8.40 -35.82 -3.14
CA PRO A 12 -9.42 -35.37 -2.24
C PRO A 12 -9.70 -33.87 -2.45
N GLN A 13 -10.95 -33.51 -2.74
CA GLN A 13 -11.33 -32.15 -3.16
C GLN A 13 -10.89 -31.08 -2.18
N ASP A 14 -11.02 -31.37 -0.88
CA ASP A 14 -10.62 -30.45 0.19
C ASP A 14 -9.11 -30.16 0.20
N SER A 15 -8.32 -31.16 -0.24
CA SER A 15 -6.84 -31.04 -0.26
C SER A 15 -6.33 -30.21 -1.43
N LEU A 16 -7.05 -30.11 -2.54
CA LEU A 16 -6.63 -29.35 -3.72
C LEU A 16 -6.88 -27.84 -3.58
N LEU A 17 -7.77 -27.43 -2.69
CA LEU A 17 -8.10 -26.02 -2.48
C LEU A 17 -7.08 -25.37 -1.54
N PRO A 18 -6.33 -24.33 -1.99
CA PRO A 18 -5.26 -23.70 -1.23
C PRO A 18 -5.81 -22.89 -0.05
N TYR A 19 -4.93 -22.54 0.88
CA TYR A 19 -5.20 -21.61 2.01
C TYR A 19 -6.34 -22.06 2.93
N ASP A 20 -6.56 -23.37 3.10
CA ASP A 20 -7.70 -23.93 3.86
C ASP A 20 -9.07 -23.44 3.33
N SER A 21 -9.11 -23.05 2.05
CA SER A 21 -10.30 -22.42 1.43
C SER A 21 -11.51 -23.36 1.37
N ALA A 22 -11.29 -24.68 1.31
CA ALA A 22 -12.37 -25.68 1.33
C ALA A 22 -13.32 -25.50 2.52
N ARG A 23 -12.78 -25.25 3.71
CA ARG A 23 -13.54 -25.02 4.94
C ARG A 23 -14.45 -23.80 4.84
N TYR A 24 -13.93 -22.71 4.27
CA TYR A 24 -14.67 -21.44 4.12
C TYR A 24 -15.73 -21.56 3.02
N LEU A 25 -15.40 -22.20 1.89
CA LEU A 25 -16.36 -22.41 0.80
C LEU A 25 -17.53 -23.29 1.25
N LYS A 26 -17.29 -24.34 2.04
CA LYS A 26 -18.36 -25.17 2.65
C LYS A 26 -19.23 -24.38 3.64
N ALA A 27 -18.68 -23.41 4.34
CA ALA A 27 -19.44 -22.56 5.24
C ALA A 27 -20.34 -21.57 4.48
N ILE A 28 -19.91 -21.14 3.28
CA ILE A 28 -20.69 -20.25 2.41
C ILE A 28 -21.81 -21.03 1.70
N GLU A 29 -21.52 -22.23 1.21
CA GLU A 29 -22.47 -23.10 0.47
C GLU A 29 -22.60 -24.50 1.09
N PRO A 30 -23.20 -24.62 2.29
CA PRO A 30 -23.24 -25.89 3.01
C PRO A 30 -24.07 -27.01 2.32
N ALA A 31 -24.98 -26.67 1.41
CA ALA A 31 -25.82 -27.61 0.69
C ALA A 31 -25.24 -28.12 -0.63
N SER A 32 -24.00 -27.79 -0.97
CA SER A 32 -23.35 -28.14 -2.22
C SER A 32 -23.02 -29.66 -2.29
N ARG A 33 -23.14 -30.24 -3.50
CA ARG A 33 -22.76 -31.63 -3.76
C ARG A 33 -21.26 -31.85 -3.59
N PRO A 34 -20.80 -33.08 -3.25
CA PRO A 34 -19.37 -33.36 -3.09
C PRO A 34 -18.49 -32.90 -4.27
N ASP A 35 -18.96 -33.09 -5.51
CA ASP A 35 -18.20 -32.79 -6.73
C ASP A 35 -18.21 -31.29 -7.10
N TRP A 36 -19.04 -30.49 -6.42
CA TRP A 36 -19.21 -29.08 -6.74
C TRP A 36 -17.92 -28.27 -6.64
N LEU A 37 -17.06 -28.56 -5.67
CA LEU A 37 -15.81 -27.84 -5.45
C LEU A 37 -14.85 -28.00 -6.62
N ILE A 38 -14.68 -29.24 -7.15
CA ILE A 38 -13.82 -29.52 -8.31
C ILE A 38 -14.41 -28.97 -9.59
N GLU A 39 -15.72 -29.15 -9.82
CA GLU A 39 -16.38 -28.56 -10.99
C GLU A 39 -16.19 -27.04 -11.05
N ARG A 40 -16.37 -26.38 -9.91
CA ARG A 40 -16.20 -24.93 -9.79
C ARG A 40 -14.74 -24.49 -9.97
N LEU A 41 -13.79 -25.25 -9.35
CA LEU A 41 -12.38 -25.01 -9.48
C LEU A 41 -11.94 -25.05 -10.96
N LEU A 42 -12.27 -26.13 -11.68
CA LEU A 42 -11.91 -26.31 -13.08
C LEU A 42 -12.62 -25.34 -14.04
N LYS A 43 -13.74 -24.75 -13.61
CA LYS A 43 -14.42 -23.68 -14.33
C LYS A 43 -13.74 -22.32 -14.14
N SER A 44 -13.20 -22.07 -12.97
CA SER A 44 -12.62 -20.76 -12.59
C SER A 44 -11.12 -20.67 -12.82
N PHE A 45 -10.41 -21.81 -12.85
CA PHE A 45 -8.97 -21.90 -13.02
C PHE A 45 -8.62 -22.85 -14.15
N THR A 46 -7.73 -22.42 -15.03
CA THR A 46 -7.16 -23.32 -16.06
C THR A 46 -6.14 -24.28 -15.43
N PRO A 47 -5.79 -25.41 -16.07
CA PRO A 47 -4.70 -26.28 -15.61
C PRO A 47 -3.40 -25.52 -15.36
N ALA A 48 -3.09 -24.53 -16.20
CA ALA A 48 -1.93 -23.65 -16.02
C ALA A 48 -2.01 -22.85 -14.71
N ASP A 49 -3.18 -22.25 -14.39
CA ASP A 49 -3.36 -21.50 -13.14
C ASP A 49 -3.16 -22.39 -11.90
N ILE A 50 -3.59 -23.64 -11.97
CA ILE A 50 -3.45 -24.63 -10.90
C ILE A 50 -1.97 -25.00 -10.68
N LEU A 51 -1.22 -25.27 -11.76
CA LEU A 51 0.21 -25.61 -11.69
C LEU A 51 1.09 -24.41 -11.32
N LEU A 52 0.67 -23.18 -11.63
CA LEU A 52 1.38 -21.96 -11.22
C LEU A 52 1.14 -21.61 -9.75
N ASN A 53 0.03 -22.07 -9.14
CA ASN A 53 -0.20 -21.87 -7.72
C ASN A 53 0.64 -22.86 -6.88
N PRO A 54 1.55 -22.40 -6.00
CA PRO A 54 2.46 -23.27 -5.26
C PRO A 54 1.77 -24.33 -4.40
N GLU A 55 0.69 -23.95 -3.68
CA GLU A 55 -0.01 -24.86 -2.76
C GLU A 55 -0.79 -25.95 -3.54
N MET A 56 -1.51 -25.54 -4.60
CA MET A 56 -2.23 -26.49 -5.45
C MET A 56 -1.26 -27.43 -6.19
N ARG A 57 -0.16 -26.90 -6.68
CA ARG A 57 0.93 -27.66 -7.32
C ARG A 57 1.51 -28.70 -6.37
N ASP A 58 1.78 -28.34 -5.12
CA ASP A 58 2.32 -29.23 -4.11
C ASP A 58 1.40 -30.41 -3.81
N VAL A 59 0.08 -30.17 -3.75
CA VAL A 59 -0.92 -31.23 -3.56
C VAL A 59 -0.92 -32.19 -4.74
N ILE A 60 -0.85 -31.68 -5.98
CA ILE A 60 -0.78 -32.52 -7.18
C ILE A 60 0.49 -33.39 -7.15
N ILE A 61 1.64 -32.79 -6.83
CA ILE A 61 2.92 -33.52 -6.75
C ILE A 61 2.84 -34.62 -5.69
N GLN A 62 2.28 -34.36 -4.52
CA GLN A 62 2.14 -35.35 -3.44
C GLN A 62 1.17 -36.49 -3.80
N SER A 63 0.19 -36.26 -4.66
CA SER A 63 -0.77 -37.27 -5.11
C SER A 63 -0.23 -38.18 -6.19
N LEU A 64 0.90 -37.83 -6.82
CA LEU A 64 1.56 -38.70 -7.83
C LEU A 64 2.05 -39.99 -7.20
N ARG A 65 1.93 -41.10 -7.92
CA ARG A 65 2.59 -42.36 -7.56
C ARG A 65 4.10 -42.19 -7.63
N LYS A 66 4.82 -43.09 -6.96
CA LYS A 66 6.30 -43.04 -6.90
C LYS A 66 6.99 -43.08 -8.27
N ASP A 67 6.45 -43.87 -9.20
CA ASP A 67 6.90 -43.96 -10.57
C ASP A 67 6.67 -42.68 -11.36
N GLU A 68 5.49 -42.06 -11.20
CA GLU A 68 5.11 -40.76 -11.80
C GLU A 68 5.95 -39.60 -11.25
N ALA A 69 6.12 -39.54 -9.95
CA ALA A 69 6.98 -38.54 -9.33
C ALA A 69 8.45 -38.68 -9.75
N THR A 70 8.89 -39.92 -9.96
CA THR A 70 10.24 -40.21 -10.47
C THR A 70 10.38 -39.79 -11.93
N ALA A 71 9.37 -40.02 -12.76
CA ALA A 71 9.34 -39.59 -14.15
C ALA A 71 9.34 -38.06 -14.24
N LEU A 72 8.52 -37.36 -13.43
CA LEU A 72 8.51 -35.91 -13.33
C LEU A 72 9.88 -35.35 -12.91
N LEU A 73 10.52 -35.95 -11.90
CA LEU A 73 11.85 -35.54 -11.45
C LEU A 73 12.90 -35.62 -12.55
N ARG A 74 12.85 -36.70 -13.38
CA ARG A 74 13.72 -36.83 -14.55
C ARG A 74 13.43 -35.79 -15.63
N ASN A 75 12.15 -35.46 -15.85
CA ASN A 75 11.75 -34.44 -16.81
C ASN A 75 12.25 -33.04 -16.37
N LEU A 76 12.33 -32.78 -15.06
CA LEU A 76 12.95 -31.59 -14.49
C LEU A 76 14.50 -31.61 -14.50
N GLY A 77 15.11 -32.57 -15.22
CA GLY A 77 16.57 -32.67 -15.37
C GLY A 77 17.31 -33.21 -14.14
N GLN A 78 16.59 -33.77 -13.16
CA GLN A 78 17.17 -34.24 -11.90
C GLN A 78 17.29 -35.75 -11.83
N ARG A 79 18.36 -36.25 -11.17
CA ARG A 79 18.56 -37.70 -10.95
C ARG A 79 17.77 -38.19 -9.73
N PRO A 80 17.04 -39.32 -9.81
CA PRO A 80 16.21 -39.79 -8.70
C PRO A 80 16.97 -40.07 -7.40
N GLY A 81 18.16 -40.68 -7.44
CA GLY A 81 18.99 -40.99 -6.26
C GLY A 81 18.19 -41.61 -5.10
N THR A 82 18.80 -41.72 -3.91
CA THR A 82 18.15 -42.21 -2.68
C THR A 82 17.36 -41.09 -1.98
N GLY A 83 16.23 -41.43 -1.30
CA GLY A 83 15.42 -40.50 -0.51
C GLY A 83 14.02 -40.21 -1.06
N ASN A 84 13.31 -39.28 -0.45
CA ASN A 84 11.93 -38.91 -0.80
C ASN A 84 11.88 -38.21 -2.16
N VAL A 85 11.25 -38.87 -3.16
CA VAL A 85 11.18 -38.34 -4.53
C VAL A 85 10.29 -37.09 -4.63
N TRP A 86 9.18 -37.02 -3.91
CA TRP A 86 8.26 -35.87 -3.92
C TRP A 86 8.92 -34.61 -3.34
N GLU A 87 9.75 -34.77 -2.32
CA GLU A 87 10.52 -33.67 -1.74
C GLU A 87 11.58 -33.16 -2.72
N LYS A 88 12.22 -34.04 -3.49
CA LYS A 88 13.17 -33.66 -4.55
C LYS A 88 12.49 -32.91 -5.68
N VAL A 89 11.28 -33.33 -6.09
CA VAL A 89 10.48 -32.62 -7.10
C VAL A 89 10.16 -31.23 -6.60
N ARG A 90 9.66 -31.09 -5.36
CA ARG A 90 9.38 -29.77 -4.77
C ARG A 90 10.60 -28.87 -4.72
N LYS A 91 11.75 -29.42 -4.31
CA LYS A 91 13.01 -28.66 -4.26
C LYS A 91 13.48 -28.21 -5.66
N ALA A 92 13.30 -29.04 -6.67
CA ALA A 92 13.61 -28.67 -8.05
C ALA A 92 12.74 -27.53 -8.57
N LEU A 93 11.48 -27.48 -8.13
CA LEU A 93 10.51 -26.43 -8.49
C LEU A 93 10.63 -25.14 -7.65
N GLN A 94 11.43 -25.14 -6.58
CA GLN A 94 11.73 -23.91 -5.83
C GLN A 94 12.62 -22.94 -6.62
N ASN A 95 13.38 -23.46 -7.59
CA ASN A 95 14.09 -22.60 -8.54
C ASN A 95 13.11 -22.18 -9.65
N GLU A 96 12.38 -21.09 -9.41
CA GLU A 96 11.31 -20.59 -10.29
C GLU A 96 11.87 -20.04 -11.61
N SER A 97 12.43 -20.93 -12.48
CA SER A 97 12.81 -20.57 -13.85
C SER A 97 11.73 -20.97 -14.85
N ILE A 98 11.65 -20.21 -15.95
CA ILE A 98 10.69 -20.51 -17.03
C ILE A 98 10.93 -21.90 -17.63
N GLU A 99 12.18 -22.33 -17.73
CA GLU A 99 12.53 -23.65 -18.26
C GLU A 99 12.06 -24.78 -17.35
N THR A 100 12.17 -24.59 -16.03
CA THR A 100 11.69 -25.55 -15.02
C THR A 100 10.15 -25.69 -15.12
N PHE A 101 9.45 -24.59 -15.27
CA PHE A 101 7.99 -24.62 -15.41
C PHE A 101 7.55 -25.14 -16.79
N ARG A 102 8.28 -24.84 -17.85
CA ARG A 102 8.03 -25.44 -19.16
C ARG A 102 8.13 -26.98 -19.10
N SER A 103 9.17 -27.51 -18.45
CA SER A 103 9.31 -28.96 -18.23
C SER A 103 8.18 -29.55 -17.38
N LEU A 104 7.68 -28.80 -16.37
CA LEU A 104 6.52 -29.20 -15.58
C LEU A 104 5.24 -29.27 -16.44
N PHE A 105 5.01 -28.24 -17.27
CA PHE A 105 3.84 -28.14 -18.14
C PHE A 105 3.86 -29.22 -19.22
N ASP A 106 5.03 -29.50 -19.83
CA ASP A 106 5.22 -30.57 -20.79
C ASP A 106 4.87 -31.93 -20.17
N TYR A 107 5.33 -32.19 -18.94
CA TYR A 107 5.00 -33.43 -18.23
C TYR A 107 3.48 -33.64 -18.06
N PHE A 108 2.74 -32.60 -17.68
CA PHE A 108 1.31 -32.67 -17.51
C PHE A 108 0.50 -32.39 -18.79
N LYS A 109 1.18 -32.19 -19.93
CA LYS A 109 0.57 -31.84 -21.24
C LYS A 109 -0.36 -30.62 -21.14
N VAL A 110 0.07 -29.61 -20.40
CA VAL A 110 -0.63 -28.33 -20.21
C VAL A 110 -0.05 -27.31 -21.18
N ASP A 111 -0.91 -26.51 -21.80
CA ASP A 111 -0.50 -25.43 -22.70
C ASP A 111 0.34 -24.39 -21.95
N ASP A 112 1.50 -24.04 -22.51
CA ASP A 112 2.49 -23.14 -21.94
C ASP A 112 2.29 -21.66 -22.30
N ALA A 113 1.25 -21.31 -23.07
CA ALA A 113 0.95 -19.95 -23.49
C ALA A 113 0.89 -18.93 -22.33
N LYS A 114 0.52 -19.39 -21.13
CA LYS A 114 0.52 -18.59 -19.91
C LYS A 114 1.90 -18.44 -19.25
N LEU A 115 2.88 -19.29 -19.55
CA LEU A 115 4.22 -19.22 -18.96
C LEU A 115 4.94 -17.95 -19.36
N GLU A 116 4.96 -17.62 -20.65
CA GLU A 116 5.59 -16.39 -21.13
C GLU A 116 4.97 -15.17 -20.44
N SER A 117 3.64 -15.13 -20.31
CA SER A 117 2.92 -14.07 -19.62
C SER A 117 3.19 -14.06 -18.09
N TYR A 118 3.36 -15.21 -17.46
CA TYR A 118 3.65 -15.31 -16.02
C TYR A 118 5.08 -14.87 -15.72
N PHE A 119 6.06 -15.36 -16.48
CA PHE A 119 7.47 -15.06 -16.29
C PHE A 119 7.89 -13.71 -16.86
N SER A 120 7.28 -13.21 -17.96
CA SER A 120 7.49 -11.84 -18.44
C SER A 120 6.92 -10.80 -17.48
N LYS A 121 5.90 -11.14 -16.71
CA LYS A 121 5.45 -10.31 -15.57
C LYS A 121 6.48 -10.27 -14.42
N VAL A 122 7.31 -11.30 -14.30
CA VAL A 122 8.41 -11.38 -13.31
C VAL A 122 9.69 -10.75 -13.87
N VAL A 123 9.94 -10.91 -15.16
CA VAL A 123 11.04 -10.30 -15.93
C VAL A 123 10.44 -9.18 -16.79
N GLU A 124 9.81 -8.18 -16.16
CA GLU A 124 9.68 -6.93 -16.89
C GLU A 124 11.11 -6.45 -17.18
N VAL A 125 11.40 -6.32 -18.46
CA VAL A 125 12.45 -5.43 -18.93
C VAL A 125 12.13 -4.10 -18.24
N VAL A 126 12.89 -3.76 -17.23
CA VAL A 126 12.85 -2.43 -16.63
C VAL A 126 13.13 -1.55 -17.83
N ASP A 127 12.12 -0.83 -18.30
CA ASP A 127 12.30 0.13 -19.37
C ASP A 127 13.49 0.97 -18.91
N GLU A 128 14.60 1.00 -19.67
CA GLU A 128 15.83 1.70 -19.25
C GLU A 128 15.56 3.13 -18.81
N LYS A 129 14.46 3.72 -19.31
CA LYS A 129 13.93 5.03 -18.87
C LYS A 129 13.37 5.00 -17.45
N ASP A 130 12.73 3.92 -17.01
CA ASP A 130 12.14 3.83 -15.66
C ASP A 130 13.17 3.46 -14.58
N SER A 131 14.33 2.93 -14.95
CA SER A 131 15.41 2.59 -14.04
C SER A 131 16.52 3.64 -13.96
N ALA A 132 16.47 4.67 -14.81
CA ALA A 132 17.46 5.74 -14.77
C ALA A 132 17.39 6.51 -13.44
N PRO A 133 18.53 6.77 -12.76
CA PRO A 133 18.57 7.52 -11.51
C PRO A 133 18.27 9.01 -11.69
N THR A 134 18.11 9.50 -12.94
CA THR A 134 17.91 10.93 -13.29
C THR A 134 16.92 11.09 -14.45
N THR A 135 16.04 12.12 -14.41
CA THR A 135 15.08 12.46 -15.48
C THR A 135 15.00 13.98 -15.68
N GLU A 136 14.87 14.45 -16.91
CA GLU A 136 14.66 15.87 -17.30
C GLU A 136 13.19 16.20 -17.58
N VAL A 137 12.69 17.42 -17.17
CA VAL A 137 11.23 17.75 -17.15
C VAL A 137 10.90 19.20 -17.60
N SER A 138 9.85 19.41 -18.42
CA SER A 138 9.39 20.71 -19.03
C SER A 138 7.90 21.14 -18.73
N PRO A 139 7.41 22.42 -18.60
CA PRO A 139 6.19 22.88 -17.82
C PRO A 139 4.69 22.77 -18.29
N ALA A 140 3.63 22.45 -17.43
CA ALA A 140 2.13 22.58 -17.51
C ALA A 140 1.24 22.25 -16.23
N GLY A 141 0.15 22.99 -15.71
CA GLY A 141 -1.02 22.67 -14.77
C GLY A 141 -1.39 23.52 -13.50
N GLN A 142 -2.60 23.40 -12.89
CA GLN A 142 -3.17 24.28 -11.83
C GLN A 142 -3.54 23.64 -10.46
N LEU A 143 -3.52 24.42 -9.34
CA LEU A 143 -3.91 24.05 -7.98
C LEU A 143 -5.40 24.35 -7.67
N PHE A 144 -6.03 23.54 -6.82
CA PHE A 144 -7.35 23.84 -6.24
C PHE A 144 -7.28 25.04 -5.25
N PRO A 145 -8.39 25.76 -4.98
CA PRO A 145 -8.38 26.94 -4.11
C PRO A 145 -7.77 26.70 -2.73
N HIS A 146 -8.12 25.61 -2.07
CA HIS A 146 -7.60 25.25 -0.75
C HIS A 146 -6.10 24.93 -0.77
N GLN A 147 -5.60 24.31 -1.84
CA GLN A 147 -4.17 24.04 -2.03
C GLN A 147 -3.40 25.33 -2.27
N ARG A 148 -3.96 26.26 -3.04
CA ARG A 148 -3.37 27.59 -3.28
C ARG A 148 -3.28 28.39 -1.99
N ARG A 149 -4.33 28.37 -1.13
CA ARG A 149 -4.31 29.04 0.17
C ARG A 149 -3.22 28.49 1.08
N ALA A 150 -3.09 27.16 1.17
CA ALA A 150 -2.04 26.51 1.94
C ALA A 150 -0.62 26.83 1.41
N LEU A 151 -0.46 26.90 0.08
CA LEU A 151 0.79 27.35 -0.54
C LEU A 151 1.17 28.76 -0.13
N LEU A 152 0.24 29.72 -0.21
CA LEU A 152 0.48 31.12 0.16
C LEU A 152 0.83 31.27 1.65
N GLU A 153 0.14 30.54 2.54
CA GLU A 153 0.45 30.53 3.98
C GLU A 153 1.85 29.96 4.25
N LEU A 154 2.28 28.91 3.55
CA LEU A 154 3.64 28.38 3.65
C LEU A 154 4.70 29.34 3.12
N GLU A 155 4.41 30.05 2.02
CA GLU A 155 5.31 31.06 1.48
C GLU A 155 5.49 32.24 2.42
N GLU A 156 4.39 32.74 2.99
CA GLU A 156 4.42 33.79 4.00
C GLU A 156 5.28 33.36 5.21
N LEU A 157 5.07 32.15 5.75
CA LEU A 157 5.87 31.64 6.86
C LEU A 157 7.36 31.48 6.54
N PHE A 158 7.70 30.98 5.37
CA PHE A 158 9.07 30.64 5.01
C PHE A 158 9.88 31.84 4.49
N PHE A 159 9.20 32.84 3.90
CA PHE A 159 9.86 33.97 3.25
C PHE A 159 9.55 35.32 3.92
N ASP A 160 8.93 35.33 5.09
CA ASP A 160 8.77 36.56 5.89
C ASP A 160 10.16 37.19 6.13
N PRO A 161 10.41 38.41 5.64
CA PRO A 161 11.70 39.06 5.78
C PRO A 161 12.04 39.44 7.22
N GLU A 162 11.02 39.65 8.07
CA GLU A 162 11.21 40.08 9.48
C GLU A 162 11.34 38.88 10.43
N ARG A 163 10.58 37.80 10.17
CA ARG A 163 10.49 36.62 11.06
C ARG A 163 10.42 35.31 10.27
N PRO A 164 11.41 34.97 9.45
CA PRO A 164 11.36 33.75 8.65
C PRO A 164 11.28 32.52 9.57
N ARG A 165 10.33 31.61 9.29
CA ARG A 165 10.27 30.32 9.97
C ARG A 165 11.08 29.29 9.21
N TYR A 166 11.74 28.39 9.93
CA TYR A 166 12.65 27.40 9.35
C TYR A 166 12.02 26.02 9.23
N ALA A 167 10.85 25.81 9.85
CA ALA A 167 10.14 24.55 9.78
C ALA A 167 8.63 24.80 9.85
N ALA A 168 7.86 23.98 9.13
CA ALA A 168 6.39 23.95 9.22
C ALA A 168 5.85 22.55 8.89
N LEU A 169 4.69 22.21 9.44
CA LEU A 169 3.97 20.98 9.13
C LEU A 169 2.71 21.31 8.32
N LEU A 170 2.62 20.79 7.11
CA LEU A 170 1.41 20.86 6.28
C LEU A 170 0.47 19.73 6.69
N HIS A 171 -0.61 20.10 7.38
CA HIS A 171 -1.66 19.19 7.82
C HIS A 171 -2.87 19.28 6.90
N MET A 172 -3.08 18.27 6.10
CA MET A 172 -4.22 18.16 5.18
C MET A 172 -4.77 16.72 5.18
N PRO A 173 -6.08 16.50 5.06
CA PRO A 173 -6.66 15.16 4.99
C PRO A 173 -6.03 14.30 3.90
N THR A 174 -6.06 12.97 4.08
CA THR A 174 -5.67 12.05 3.00
C THR A 174 -6.57 12.31 1.79
N GLY A 175 -5.97 12.45 0.62
CA GLY A 175 -6.74 12.71 -0.58
C GLY A 175 -6.93 14.18 -0.97
N SER A 176 -6.63 15.14 -0.09
CA SER A 176 -6.80 16.58 -0.37
C SER A 176 -5.68 17.20 -1.22
N GLY A 177 -4.63 16.42 -1.58
CA GLY A 177 -3.54 16.86 -2.47
C GLY A 177 -2.33 17.47 -1.77
N LYS A 178 -1.98 16.99 -0.56
CA LYS A 178 -0.74 17.38 0.16
C LYS A 178 0.51 17.35 -0.73
N THR A 179 0.74 16.22 -1.40
CA THR A 179 1.90 15.99 -2.27
C THR A 179 1.95 17.02 -3.38
N LYS A 180 0.82 17.31 -4.04
CA LYS A 180 0.72 18.33 -5.09
C LYS A 180 0.99 19.75 -4.56
N THR A 181 0.46 20.09 -3.39
CA THR A 181 0.72 21.38 -2.73
C THR A 181 2.21 21.54 -2.40
N ALA A 182 2.83 20.51 -1.83
CA ALA A 182 4.25 20.53 -1.47
C ALA A 182 5.17 20.53 -2.69
N ALA A 183 4.81 19.82 -3.76
CA ALA A 183 5.54 19.86 -5.03
C ALA A 183 5.52 21.28 -5.62
N ARG A 184 4.42 22.02 -5.45
CA ARG A 184 4.34 23.42 -5.84
C ARG A 184 5.25 24.30 -4.97
N VAL A 185 5.33 24.08 -3.66
CA VAL A 185 6.29 24.75 -2.77
C VAL A 185 7.70 24.49 -3.27
N ALA A 186 8.04 23.25 -3.63
CA ALA A 186 9.35 22.89 -4.20
C ALA A 186 9.66 23.69 -5.47
N CYS A 187 8.70 23.81 -6.40
CA CYS A 187 8.85 24.60 -7.61
C CYS A 187 9.14 26.09 -7.29
N HIS A 188 8.40 26.68 -6.36
CA HIS A 188 8.60 28.08 -5.97
C HIS A 188 9.98 28.32 -5.32
N TYR A 189 10.48 27.34 -4.54
CA TYR A 189 11.84 27.40 -4.03
C TYR A 189 12.89 27.37 -5.15
N LEU A 190 12.72 26.48 -6.12
CA LEU A 190 13.66 26.36 -7.24
C LEU A 190 13.61 27.56 -8.20
N LEU A 191 12.46 28.20 -8.34
CA LEU A 191 12.33 29.48 -9.07
C LEU A 191 13.02 30.64 -8.36
N ARG A 192 13.22 30.53 -7.04
CA ARG A 192 13.88 31.57 -6.23
C ARG A 192 15.39 31.32 -6.04
N TYR A 193 15.80 30.05 -6.11
CA TYR A 193 17.17 29.61 -5.91
C TYR A 193 17.65 28.79 -7.11
N ASP A 194 18.24 29.43 -8.09
CA ASP A 194 18.61 28.83 -9.37
C ASP A 194 19.48 27.57 -9.24
N GLU A 195 20.40 27.57 -8.27
CA GLU A 195 21.31 26.46 -7.98
C GLU A 195 20.85 25.63 -6.75
N GLY A 196 19.62 25.81 -6.28
CA GLY A 196 19.11 25.13 -5.10
C GLY A 196 18.78 23.66 -5.36
N LEU A 197 18.98 22.83 -4.34
CA LEU A 197 18.54 21.43 -4.29
C LEU A 197 17.32 21.29 -3.38
N VAL A 198 16.20 20.74 -3.88
CA VAL A 198 15.09 20.30 -3.04
C VAL A 198 15.27 18.84 -2.73
N VAL A 199 15.31 18.47 -1.44
CA VAL A 199 15.39 17.08 -0.99
C VAL A 199 14.00 16.64 -0.50
N TRP A 200 13.44 15.61 -1.12
CA TRP A 200 12.18 14.98 -0.72
C TRP A 200 12.45 13.62 -0.09
N LEU A 201 12.08 13.46 1.17
CA LEU A 201 12.23 12.21 1.93
C LEU A 201 10.89 11.49 2.04
N ALA A 202 10.87 10.19 1.72
CA ALA A 202 9.70 9.33 1.88
C ALA A 202 10.10 7.94 2.37
N ASP A 203 9.19 7.27 3.10
CA ASP A 203 9.49 6.00 3.79
C ASP A 203 9.40 4.79 2.87
N THR A 204 8.43 4.76 1.95
CA THR A 204 8.20 3.61 1.08
C THR A 204 8.51 3.93 -0.38
N ARG A 205 8.81 2.88 -1.17
CA ARG A 205 9.03 3.02 -2.60
C ARG A 205 7.85 3.70 -3.29
N GLU A 206 6.64 3.29 -2.95
CA GLU A 206 5.40 3.80 -3.55
C GLU A 206 5.21 5.30 -3.28
N LEU A 207 5.57 5.78 -2.07
CA LEU A 207 5.58 7.22 -1.76
C LEU A 207 6.67 7.96 -2.53
N CYS A 208 7.87 7.35 -2.69
CA CYS A 208 8.93 7.93 -3.49
C CYS A 208 8.53 8.03 -4.98
N ASP A 209 7.95 6.97 -5.55
CA ASP A 209 7.46 6.95 -6.95
C ASP A 209 6.37 8.02 -7.14
N GLN A 210 5.39 8.11 -6.24
CA GLN A 210 4.35 9.14 -6.28
C GLN A 210 4.91 10.56 -6.18
N ALA A 211 5.86 10.78 -5.27
CA ALA A 211 6.52 12.08 -5.13
C ALA A 211 7.32 12.45 -6.38
N TYR A 212 8.06 11.49 -6.93
CA TYR A 212 8.85 11.67 -8.15
C TYR A 212 7.94 12.06 -9.34
N GLU A 213 6.87 11.31 -9.59
CA GLU A 213 5.91 11.62 -10.66
C GLU A 213 5.27 12.99 -10.48
N GLU A 214 4.84 13.33 -9.26
CA GLU A 214 4.21 14.63 -8.97
C GLU A 214 5.21 15.78 -9.11
N LEU A 215 6.45 15.63 -8.65
CA LEU A 215 7.49 16.64 -8.78
C LEU A 215 7.90 16.87 -10.24
N CYS A 216 8.04 15.79 -11.01
CA CYS A 216 8.27 15.87 -12.45
C CYS A 216 7.11 16.59 -13.15
N SER A 217 5.87 16.19 -12.87
CA SER A 217 4.69 16.84 -13.41
C SER A 217 4.57 18.31 -12.99
N SER A 218 4.78 18.62 -11.71
CA SER A 218 4.69 19.99 -11.20
C SER A 218 5.77 20.90 -11.79
N TRP A 219 7.01 20.42 -11.95
CA TRP A 219 8.07 21.21 -12.59
C TRP A 219 7.79 21.38 -14.09
N SER A 220 7.31 20.33 -14.78
CA SER A 220 6.88 20.47 -16.18
C SER A 220 5.72 21.45 -16.36
N LEU A 221 5.00 21.76 -15.28
CA LEU A 221 3.92 22.73 -15.25
C LEU A 221 4.37 24.17 -14.97
N HIS A 222 5.39 24.33 -14.15
CA HIS A 222 5.65 25.62 -13.49
C HIS A 222 7.11 26.04 -13.47
N GLY A 223 8.00 25.18 -13.95
CA GLY A 223 9.40 25.49 -14.07
C GLY A 223 9.69 26.50 -15.16
N ASP A 224 10.81 27.15 -15.08
CA ASP A 224 11.32 28.16 -16.02
C ASP A 224 12.57 27.70 -16.78
N ARG A 225 13.11 26.54 -16.40
CA ARG A 225 14.31 25.94 -16.99
C ARG A 225 14.32 24.43 -16.87
N THR A 226 15.23 23.78 -17.59
CA THR A 226 15.51 22.35 -17.45
C THR A 226 16.26 22.11 -16.13
N LEU A 227 15.85 21.09 -15.37
CA LEU A 227 16.58 20.65 -14.18
C LEU A 227 16.61 19.12 -14.08
N ASN A 228 17.50 18.62 -13.23
CA ASN A 228 17.62 17.21 -12.93
C ASN A 228 16.71 16.80 -11.76
N VAL A 229 15.99 15.70 -11.93
CA VAL A 229 15.25 15.02 -10.86
C VAL A 229 15.93 13.68 -10.59
N TYR A 230 16.54 13.57 -9.41
CA TYR A 230 17.32 12.40 -8.99
C TYR A 230 16.47 11.44 -8.17
N ARG A 231 16.70 10.14 -8.33
CA ARG A 231 16.09 9.07 -7.55
C ARG A 231 17.12 8.34 -6.70
N ALA A 232 16.91 8.29 -5.39
CA ALA A 232 17.77 7.61 -4.44
C ALA A 232 16.94 6.67 -3.55
N TYR A 233 16.28 5.68 -4.15
CA TYR A 233 15.46 4.67 -3.48
C TYR A 233 15.35 3.40 -4.33
N ALA A 234 14.92 2.30 -3.74
CA ALA A 234 14.72 1.01 -4.44
C ALA A 234 15.93 0.53 -5.27
N GLY A 235 17.14 0.74 -4.74
CA GLY A 235 18.40 0.34 -5.40
C GLY A 235 18.96 1.37 -6.38
N MET A 236 18.19 2.40 -6.75
CA MET A 236 18.71 3.53 -7.54
C MET A 236 19.53 4.46 -6.63
N LYS A 237 20.73 4.83 -7.07
CA LYS A 237 21.62 5.71 -6.33
C LYS A 237 22.41 6.58 -7.31
N PRO A 238 22.16 7.91 -7.35
CA PRO A 238 22.99 8.82 -8.15
C PRO A 238 24.39 8.93 -7.53
N ASP A 239 25.37 9.39 -8.31
CA ASP A 239 26.63 9.80 -7.73
C ASP A 239 26.41 11.07 -6.88
N TRP A 240 26.52 10.92 -5.57
CA TRP A 240 26.28 12.01 -4.62
C TRP A 240 27.10 13.28 -4.93
N LYS A 241 28.30 13.13 -5.46
CA LYS A 241 29.19 14.26 -5.77
C LYS A 241 28.66 15.12 -6.91
N THR A 242 27.82 14.56 -7.77
CA THR A 242 27.20 15.27 -8.90
C THR A 242 25.89 15.97 -8.54
N VAL A 243 25.25 15.56 -7.43
CA VAL A 243 23.97 16.13 -6.97
C VAL A 243 24.23 17.46 -6.26
N LYS A 244 24.02 18.57 -6.96
CA LYS A 244 24.26 19.95 -6.45
C LYS A 244 23.00 20.80 -6.50
N SER A 245 22.19 20.64 -7.55
CA SER A 245 20.97 21.41 -7.78
C SER A 245 19.87 20.54 -8.38
N GLY A 246 18.62 20.99 -8.34
CA GLY A 246 17.47 20.26 -8.86
C GLY A 246 16.61 19.65 -7.78
N ILE A 247 16.08 18.46 -8.01
CA ILE A 247 15.21 17.74 -7.06
C ILE A 247 15.82 16.36 -6.78
N LEU A 248 15.92 16.00 -5.51
CA LEU A 248 16.34 14.66 -5.07
C LEU A 248 15.21 14.00 -4.29
N VAL A 249 14.62 12.93 -4.85
CA VAL A 249 13.70 12.05 -4.12
C VAL A 249 14.50 10.92 -3.51
N MET A 250 14.48 10.80 -2.18
CA MET A 250 15.29 9.86 -1.42
C MET A 250 14.44 9.05 -0.46
N GLY A 251 14.63 7.72 -0.47
CA GLY A 251 14.03 6.83 0.53
C GLY A 251 14.69 7.01 1.90
N LEU A 252 13.91 7.01 2.99
CA LEU A 252 14.44 7.16 4.35
C LEU A 252 15.49 6.10 4.70
N GLN A 253 15.28 4.86 4.24
CA GLN A 253 16.27 3.80 4.43
C GLN A 253 17.59 4.10 3.71
N THR A 254 17.53 4.62 2.48
CA THR A 254 18.71 5.03 1.73
C THR A 254 19.43 6.20 2.42
N ALA A 255 18.67 7.17 2.92
CA ALA A 255 19.22 8.31 3.64
C ALA A 255 19.95 7.90 4.94
N ASN A 256 19.37 6.94 5.68
CA ASN A 256 19.99 6.43 6.92
C ASN A 256 21.22 5.55 6.67
N CYS A 257 21.33 4.93 5.50
CA CYS A 257 22.50 4.11 5.12
C CYS A 257 23.58 4.91 4.36
N ALA A 258 23.35 6.18 4.03
CA ALA A 258 24.33 7.04 3.38
C ALA A 258 25.35 7.56 4.40
N ASP A 259 26.56 7.87 3.91
CA ASP A 259 27.60 8.47 4.75
C ASP A 259 27.14 9.84 5.27
N THR A 260 27.47 10.13 6.52
CA THR A 260 27.09 11.40 7.16
C THR A 260 27.61 12.61 6.39
N ASP A 261 28.83 12.54 5.85
CA ASP A 261 29.43 13.62 5.07
C ASP A 261 28.66 13.88 3.76
N ASP A 262 28.17 12.83 3.11
CA ASP A 262 27.31 12.96 1.92
C ASP A 262 25.99 13.66 2.27
N ILE A 263 25.34 13.26 3.37
CA ILE A 263 24.09 13.88 3.83
C ILE A 263 24.29 15.35 4.21
N LEU A 264 25.36 15.67 4.95
CA LEU A 264 25.71 17.06 5.31
C LEU A 264 25.97 17.91 4.06
N ARG A 265 26.68 17.35 3.07
CA ARG A 265 26.95 18.02 1.80
C ARG A 265 25.67 18.29 1.00
N LEU A 266 24.77 17.31 0.89
CA LEU A 266 23.45 17.48 0.28
C LEU A 266 22.65 18.56 1.01
N GLY A 267 22.66 18.56 2.34
CA GLY A 267 22.01 19.57 3.17
C GLY A 267 22.54 20.98 2.93
N SER A 268 23.85 21.12 2.70
CA SER A 268 24.46 22.44 2.41
C SER A 268 23.99 23.05 1.07
N CYS A 269 23.52 22.22 0.14
CA CYS A 269 22.95 22.65 -1.14
C CYS A 269 21.43 22.76 -1.13
N ALA A 270 20.76 22.32 -0.05
CA ALA A 270 19.31 22.17 0.01
C ALA A 270 18.63 23.34 0.75
N PRO A 271 18.09 24.36 0.03
CA PRO A 271 17.26 25.39 0.65
C PRO A 271 15.92 24.87 1.19
N LEU A 272 15.47 23.69 0.73
CA LEU A 272 14.24 23.06 1.17
C LEU A 272 14.41 21.54 1.33
N VAL A 273 14.01 21.03 2.49
CA VAL A 273 13.83 19.61 2.78
C VAL A 273 12.36 19.34 3.01
N ILE A 274 11.77 18.42 2.26
CA ILE A 274 10.38 17.99 2.42
C ILE A 274 10.38 16.56 2.99
N PHE A 275 9.62 16.35 4.06
CA PHE A 275 9.49 15.05 4.70
C PHE A 275 8.04 14.57 4.60
N ASP A 276 7.80 13.57 3.74
CA ASP A 276 6.49 12.96 3.60
C ASP A 276 6.18 12.06 4.80
N GLU A 277 4.92 12.01 5.24
CA GLU A 277 4.49 11.40 6.50
C GLU A 277 5.27 11.98 7.71
N GLY A 278 5.25 13.30 7.84
CA GLY A 278 6.01 14.08 8.82
C GLY A 278 5.84 13.64 10.28
N HIS A 279 4.75 12.93 10.62
CA HIS A 279 4.57 12.33 11.95
C HIS A 279 5.61 11.25 12.30
N LYS A 280 6.40 10.77 11.33
CA LYS A 280 7.50 9.81 11.56
C LYS A 280 8.82 10.49 11.95
N THR A 281 8.97 11.80 11.79
CA THR A 281 10.24 12.51 12.06
C THR A 281 10.70 12.43 13.51
N SER A 282 9.78 12.24 14.46
CA SER A 282 10.11 12.10 15.89
C SER A 282 10.86 10.80 16.24
N ALA A 283 10.92 9.83 15.32
CA ALA A 283 11.78 8.66 15.51
C ALA A 283 13.27 9.09 15.47
N THR A 284 14.05 8.67 16.46
CA THR A 284 15.45 9.10 16.69
C THR A 284 16.33 9.01 15.44
N THR A 285 16.15 7.94 14.65
CA THR A 285 16.93 7.72 13.42
C THR A 285 16.62 8.76 12.35
N TYR A 286 15.36 9.14 12.18
CA TYR A 286 14.93 10.11 11.16
C TYR A 286 15.23 11.55 11.56
N GLU A 287 15.13 11.85 12.86
CA GLU A 287 15.50 13.17 13.39
C GLU A 287 16.96 13.50 13.11
N THR A 288 17.87 12.54 13.29
CA THR A 288 19.30 12.73 12.98
C THR A 288 19.51 13.02 11.48
N THR A 289 18.85 12.27 10.61
CA THR A 289 18.94 12.50 9.15
C THR A 289 18.43 13.89 8.77
N VAL A 290 17.29 14.30 9.33
CA VAL A 290 16.72 15.63 9.08
C VAL A 290 17.65 16.75 9.56
N ARG A 291 18.24 16.61 10.76
CA ARG A 291 19.22 17.57 11.30
C ARG A 291 20.47 17.69 10.43
N ASN A 292 20.97 16.59 9.89
CA ASN A 292 22.12 16.58 9.01
C ASN A 292 21.82 17.22 7.64
N LEU A 293 20.58 17.11 7.16
CA LEU A 293 20.10 17.80 5.94
C LEU A 293 19.83 19.29 6.17
N GLN A 294 19.82 19.75 7.43
CA GLN A 294 19.65 21.15 7.81
C GLN A 294 20.86 21.66 8.60
N PRO A 295 22.10 21.57 8.08
CA PRO A 295 23.26 22.03 8.83
C PRO A 295 23.15 23.54 9.09
N PRO A 296 23.55 24.03 10.26
CA PRO A 296 23.62 25.45 10.55
C PRO A 296 24.74 26.07 9.73
N SER A 297 24.44 26.55 8.52
CA SER A 297 25.38 27.22 7.65
C SER A 297 25.20 28.74 7.69
N LYS A 298 26.31 29.48 7.69
CA LYS A 298 26.28 30.94 7.65
C LYS A 298 25.68 31.41 6.32
N GLY A 299 24.44 31.92 6.36
CA GLY A 299 23.82 32.67 5.27
C GLY A 299 22.64 32.02 4.52
N THR A 300 22.46 30.72 4.56
CA THR A 300 21.28 30.06 3.97
C THR A 300 20.74 29.02 4.93
N SER A 301 19.65 29.36 5.64
CA SER A 301 18.99 28.41 6.50
C SER A 301 18.06 27.55 5.65
N SER A 302 18.34 26.25 5.57
CA SER A 302 17.43 25.27 4.96
C SER A 302 16.06 25.29 5.65
N ARG A 303 14.99 25.11 4.90
CA ARG A 303 13.61 25.00 5.40
C ARG A 303 13.21 23.53 5.46
N LEU A 304 12.43 23.16 6.49
CA LEU A 304 11.84 21.85 6.65
C LEU A 304 10.33 21.94 6.49
N LEU A 305 9.79 21.20 5.54
CA LEU A 305 8.34 21.04 5.35
C LEU A 305 7.95 19.59 5.63
N GLY A 306 7.21 19.36 6.70
CA GLY A 306 6.57 18.06 6.96
C GLY A 306 5.21 17.97 6.29
N LEU A 307 4.85 16.82 5.75
CA LEU A 307 3.51 16.56 5.20
C LEU A 307 2.85 15.47 6.04
N THR A 308 1.63 15.70 6.48
CA THR A 308 0.89 14.67 7.22
C THR A 308 -0.62 14.85 7.09
N ALA A 309 -1.35 13.72 7.14
CA ALA A 309 -2.80 13.72 7.35
C ALA A 309 -3.17 13.71 8.83
N THR A 310 -2.21 13.40 9.69
CA THR A 310 -2.39 13.26 11.15
C THR A 310 -1.21 13.92 11.85
N PRO A 311 -1.37 15.10 12.43
CA PRO A 311 -0.26 15.87 13.00
C PRO A 311 0.10 15.41 14.43
N GLY A 312 0.02 14.11 14.68
CA GLY A 312 0.43 13.43 15.90
C GLY A 312 0.77 11.97 15.59
N ARG A 313 1.52 11.31 16.46
CA ARG A 313 1.94 9.93 16.27
C ARG A 313 1.09 8.93 17.04
N SER A 314 0.63 9.31 18.21
CA SER A 314 -0.19 8.50 19.09
C SER A 314 -1.31 9.32 19.73
N VAL A 315 -2.45 8.69 19.91
CA VAL A 315 -3.59 9.29 20.65
C VAL A 315 -3.29 9.40 22.15
N THR A 316 -2.33 8.61 22.66
CA THR A 316 -2.05 8.47 24.09
C THR A 316 -0.66 8.95 24.50
N ASP A 317 0.22 9.34 23.57
CA ASP A 317 1.60 9.72 23.84
C ASP A 317 1.78 11.23 23.59
N GLU A 318 1.53 12.00 24.64
CA GLU A 318 1.67 13.47 24.61
C GLU A 318 3.12 13.90 24.43
N GLU A 319 4.09 13.15 24.95
CA GLU A 319 5.52 13.48 24.86
C GLU A 319 6.01 13.34 23.41
N GLU A 320 5.62 12.27 22.69
CA GLU A 320 5.93 12.14 21.27
C GLU A 320 5.26 13.19 20.40
N ASN A 321 4.03 13.59 20.73
CA ASN A 321 3.32 14.64 20.00
C ASN A 321 3.97 16.02 20.21
N GLU A 322 4.40 16.31 21.43
CA GLU A 322 5.12 17.53 21.77
C GLU A 322 6.49 17.59 21.07
N ARG A 323 7.23 16.48 21.04
CA ARG A 323 8.48 16.37 20.31
C ARG A 323 8.29 16.63 18.81
N LEU A 324 7.25 16.06 18.21
CA LEU A 324 6.90 16.31 16.81
C LEU A 324 6.62 17.79 16.56
N ALA A 325 5.80 18.43 17.40
CA ALA A 325 5.50 19.86 17.29
C ALA A 325 6.78 20.72 17.39
N SER A 326 7.69 20.35 18.28
CA SER A 326 8.98 21.04 18.46
C SER A 326 9.86 20.95 17.20
N ILE A 327 9.94 19.79 16.53
CA ILE A 327 10.72 19.59 15.29
C ILE A 327 10.26 20.57 14.20
N PHE A 328 8.95 20.81 14.11
CA PHE A 328 8.37 21.75 13.13
C PHE A 328 8.16 23.17 13.69
N GLY A 329 8.84 23.52 14.79
CA GLY A 329 8.81 24.84 15.39
C GLY A 329 7.41 25.28 15.83
N ARG A 330 6.51 24.32 16.13
CA ARG A 330 5.08 24.50 16.42
C ARG A 330 4.30 25.23 15.31
N GLN A 331 4.87 25.26 14.08
CA GLN A 331 4.17 25.86 12.95
C GLN A 331 3.39 24.78 12.19
N ARG A 332 2.07 24.92 12.17
CA ARG A 332 1.16 24.04 11.43
C ARG A 332 0.33 24.85 10.46
N VAL A 333 0.48 24.56 9.18
CA VAL A 333 -0.42 25.02 8.13
C VAL A 333 -1.49 23.96 7.90
N GLY A 334 -2.74 24.33 8.13
CA GLY A 334 -3.90 23.46 7.95
C GLY A 334 -4.86 24.05 6.92
N LEU A 335 -5.84 23.25 6.51
CA LEU A 335 -6.94 23.78 5.71
C LEU A 335 -7.83 24.66 6.59
N LYS A 336 -7.82 25.97 6.35
CA LYS A 336 -8.77 26.93 6.92
C LYS A 336 -9.66 27.43 5.79
N VAL A 337 -10.97 27.28 5.93
CA VAL A 337 -11.94 27.71 4.93
C VAL A 337 -13.02 28.54 5.63
N ASP A 338 -13.20 29.76 5.18
CA ASP A 338 -14.18 30.67 5.77
C ASP A 338 -15.59 30.13 5.54
N GLY A 339 -16.42 30.11 6.58
CA GLY A 339 -17.79 29.62 6.53
C GLY A 339 -17.96 28.11 6.76
N TYR A 340 -16.87 27.38 7.08
CA TYR A 340 -16.92 25.95 7.42
C TYR A 340 -16.27 25.69 8.78
N ASP A 341 -16.95 24.95 9.64
CA ASP A 341 -16.41 24.52 10.94
C ASP A 341 -15.41 23.36 10.78
N SER A 342 -15.51 22.61 9.68
CA SER A 342 -14.67 21.46 9.36
C SER A 342 -14.09 21.56 7.94
N PRO A 343 -12.75 21.51 7.80
CA PRO A 343 -12.12 21.41 6.49
C PRO A 343 -12.58 20.19 5.67
N ILE A 344 -12.94 19.09 6.35
CA ILE A 344 -13.43 17.87 5.70
C ILE A 344 -14.82 18.12 5.09
N GLU A 345 -15.69 18.82 5.81
CA GLU A 345 -17.03 19.18 5.31
C GLU A 345 -16.92 20.01 4.03
N TYR A 346 -16.08 21.05 4.04
CA TYR A 346 -15.79 21.83 2.83
C TYR A 346 -15.31 20.94 1.66
N LEU A 347 -14.35 20.04 1.92
CA LEU A 347 -13.82 19.16 0.86
C LEU A 347 -14.91 18.24 0.29
N MET A 348 -15.86 17.79 1.11
CA MET A 348 -16.99 16.98 0.70
C MET A 348 -18.03 17.79 -0.09
N ASP A 349 -18.39 18.97 0.40
CA ASP A 349 -19.39 19.85 -0.22
C ASP A 349 -18.93 20.33 -1.59
N GLU A 350 -17.67 20.69 -1.69
CA GLU A 350 -17.05 21.12 -2.93
C GLU A 350 -16.68 19.96 -3.87
N GLY A 351 -16.88 18.70 -3.45
CA GLY A 351 -16.61 17.52 -4.28
C GLY A 351 -15.11 17.21 -4.48
N TYR A 352 -14.23 17.72 -3.64
CA TYR A 352 -12.81 17.32 -3.59
C TYR A 352 -12.62 16.00 -2.84
N MET A 353 -13.53 15.70 -1.89
CA MET A 353 -13.58 14.45 -1.14
C MET A 353 -14.94 13.78 -1.32
N ALA A 354 -14.96 12.47 -1.49
CA ALA A 354 -16.19 11.68 -1.53
C ALA A 354 -16.85 11.66 -0.14
N ARG A 355 -18.19 11.73 -0.10
CA ARG A 355 -18.93 11.55 1.15
C ARG A 355 -18.86 10.09 1.59
N PRO A 356 -18.33 9.77 2.78
CA PRO A 356 -18.26 8.42 3.27
C PRO A 356 -19.64 7.91 3.69
N VAL A 357 -19.95 6.67 3.31
CA VAL A 357 -21.08 5.90 3.83
C VAL A 357 -20.50 4.81 4.74
N TYR A 358 -20.58 5.03 6.04
CA TYR A 358 -20.01 4.10 7.02
C TYR A 358 -20.91 2.88 7.22
N ARG A 359 -20.31 1.69 7.16
CA ARG A 359 -20.96 0.40 7.40
C ARG A 359 -20.18 -0.40 8.44
N ARG A 360 -20.85 -0.86 9.48
CA ARG A 360 -20.26 -1.68 10.54
C ARG A 360 -20.58 -3.16 10.29
N ILE A 361 -19.55 -3.99 10.31
CA ILE A 361 -19.66 -5.44 10.19
C ILE A 361 -19.34 -6.02 11.57
N ASN A 362 -20.35 -6.23 12.39
CA ASN A 362 -20.16 -6.77 13.74
C ASN A 362 -19.90 -8.28 13.67
N THR A 363 -18.81 -8.73 14.28
CA THR A 363 -18.44 -10.15 14.36
C THR A 363 -18.80 -10.73 15.72
N LYS A 364 -18.78 -12.06 15.79
CA LYS A 364 -18.88 -12.84 17.05
C LYS A 364 -17.53 -13.38 17.50
N PHE A 365 -16.44 -12.83 16.99
CA PHE A 365 -15.09 -13.27 17.35
C PHE A 365 -14.86 -13.10 18.84
N ASP A 366 -14.51 -14.20 19.54
CA ASP A 366 -14.30 -14.21 20.99
C ASP A 366 -12.91 -13.70 21.34
N ILE A 367 -12.82 -12.39 21.59
CA ILE A 367 -11.59 -11.70 22.00
C ILE A 367 -11.09 -12.22 23.33
N ALA A 368 -11.98 -12.55 24.26
CA ALA A 368 -11.57 -13.03 25.58
C ALA A 368 -10.88 -14.41 25.50
N ALA A 369 -11.42 -15.30 24.68
CA ALA A 369 -10.77 -16.59 24.39
C ALA A 369 -9.42 -16.39 23.66
N CYS A 370 -9.38 -15.50 22.67
CA CYS A 370 -8.17 -15.16 21.94
C CYS A 370 -7.07 -14.62 22.89
N CYS A 371 -7.39 -13.63 23.72
CA CYS A 371 -6.48 -13.06 24.69
C CYS A 371 -5.96 -14.10 25.69
N ARG A 372 -6.82 -14.98 26.21
CA ARG A 372 -6.41 -16.10 27.09
C ARG A 372 -5.40 -17.01 26.39
N THR A 373 -5.66 -17.39 25.14
CA THR A 373 -4.79 -18.28 24.36
C THR A 373 -3.43 -17.65 24.10
N LEU A 374 -3.39 -16.33 23.86
CA LEU A 374 -2.16 -15.59 23.56
C LEU A 374 -1.41 -15.11 24.81
N GLY A 375 -1.97 -15.30 26.01
CA GLY A 375 -1.41 -14.76 27.26
C GLY A 375 -1.41 -13.23 27.29
N ILE A 376 -2.36 -12.59 26.62
CA ILE A 376 -2.54 -11.14 26.57
C ILE A 376 -3.65 -10.77 27.57
N PRO A 377 -3.44 -9.78 28.47
CA PRO A 377 -4.52 -9.32 29.35
C PRO A 377 -5.66 -8.74 28.51
N LEU A 378 -6.90 -9.08 28.87
CA LEU A 378 -8.07 -8.49 28.25
C LEU A 378 -8.08 -6.98 28.54
N PRO A 379 -8.17 -6.11 27.50
CA PRO A 379 -8.17 -4.67 27.72
C PRO A 379 -9.41 -4.28 28.53
N LYS A 380 -9.20 -3.54 29.61
CA LYS A 380 -10.28 -2.90 30.37
C LYS A 380 -10.77 -1.66 29.62
N ASN A 381 -11.99 -1.20 29.92
CA ASN A 381 -12.56 -0.02 29.27
C ASN A 381 -11.56 1.15 29.23
N GLY A 382 -11.14 1.54 28.01
CA GLY A 382 -10.20 2.65 27.79
C GLY A 382 -8.72 2.25 27.67
N GLU A 383 -8.33 1.02 27.99
CA GLU A 383 -6.95 0.58 27.79
C GLU A 383 -6.70 0.24 26.32
N MET A 384 -5.60 0.77 25.77
CA MET A 384 -5.15 0.47 24.41
C MET A 384 -4.10 -0.64 24.44
N LEU A 385 -4.33 -1.69 23.68
CA LEU A 385 -3.31 -2.71 23.43
C LEU A 385 -2.18 -2.14 22.57
N ASN A 386 -0.94 -2.57 22.83
CA ASN A 386 0.18 -2.15 21.99
C ASN A 386 0.13 -2.82 20.58
N SER A 387 0.87 -2.28 19.63
CA SER A 387 0.85 -2.74 18.23
C SER A 387 1.18 -4.24 18.11
N ARG A 388 2.13 -4.77 18.89
CA ARG A 388 2.50 -6.19 18.85
C ARG A 388 1.38 -7.10 19.36
N GLN A 389 0.64 -6.67 20.37
CA GLN A 389 -0.52 -7.39 20.89
C GLN A 389 -1.65 -7.39 19.86
N MET A 390 -1.90 -6.22 19.25
CA MET A 390 -2.91 -6.07 18.18
C MET A 390 -2.59 -6.94 16.96
N ASP A 391 -1.32 -7.01 16.55
CA ASP A 391 -0.90 -7.86 15.43
C ASP A 391 -1.10 -9.35 15.74
N LYS A 392 -0.82 -9.81 16.96
CA LYS A 392 -1.07 -11.19 17.38
C LYS A 392 -2.57 -11.53 17.38
N ILE A 393 -3.41 -10.66 17.95
CA ILE A 393 -4.87 -10.82 17.93
C ILE A 393 -5.38 -10.79 16.49
N GLY A 394 -4.88 -9.86 15.68
CA GLY A 394 -5.20 -9.75 14.26
C GLY A 394 -4.89 -11.02 13.47
N ALA A 395 -3.79 -11.70 13.76
CA ALA A 395 -3.43 -12.97 13.12
C ALA A 395 -4.43 -14.10 13.46
N VAL A 396 -4.88 -14.18 14.72
CA VAL A 396 -5.92 -15.14 15.13
C VAL A 396 -7.27 -14.79 14.50
N ALA A 397 -7.67 -13.52 14.54
CA ALA A 397 -8.90 -13.03 13.92
C ALA A 397 -8.94 -13.27 12.40
N ALA A 398 -7.76 -13.16 11.74
CA ALA A 398 -7.60 -13.45 10.31
C ALA A 398 -7.84 -14.92 9.95
N ALA A 399 -7.71 -15.84 10.92
CA ALA A 399 -7.97 -17.26 10.75
C ALA A 399 -9.39 -17.68 11.16
N ASP A 400 -10.19 -16.78 11.73
CA ASP A 400 -11.54 -17.07 12.17
C ASP A 400 -12.49 -17.30 10.99
N LEU A 401 -13.23 -18.42 11.03
CA LEU A 401 -14.09 -18.84 9.93
C LEU A 401 -15.28 -17.91 9.74
N GLU A 402 -16.04 -17.66 10.81
CA GLU A 402 -17.26 -16.87 10.73
C GLU A 402 -16.96 -15.44 10.34
N ARG A 403 -15.88 -14.88 10.87
CA ARG A 403 -15.39 -13.53 10.55
C ARG A 403 -15.03 -13.40 9.06
N ASN A 404 -14.32 -14.38 8.49
CA ASN A 404 -13.95 -14.36 7.07
C ASN A 404 -15.15 -14.55 6.14
N VAL A 405 -16.11 -15.38 6.53
CA VAL A 405 -17.37 -15.53 5.80
C VAL A 405 -18.14 -14.21 5.75
N LEU A 406 -18.22 -13.48 6.88
CA LEU A 406 -18.85 -12.16 6.92
C LEU A 406 -18.12 -11.15 6.02
N VAL A 407 -16.80 -11.11 6.07
CA VAL A 407 -15.98 -10.24 5.18
C VAL A 407 -16.25 -10.56 3.71
N PHE A 408 -16.28 -11.82 3.35
CA PHE A 408 -16.57 -12.28 1.99
C PHE A 408 -17.97 -11.87 1.54
N GLN A 409 -18.99 -12.17 2.34
CA GLN A 409 -20.39 -11.84 2.04
C GLN A 409 -20.62 -10.35 1.93
N GLU A 410 -20.01 -9.55 2.80
CA GLU A 410 -20.14 -8.09 2.73
C GLU A 410 -19.48 -7.53 1.46
N THR A 411 -18.36 -8.11 1.04
CA THR A 411 -17.72 -7.71 -0.23
C THR A 411 -18.61 -8.07 -1.43
N LEU A 412 -19.31 -9.21 -1.41
CA LEU A 412 -20.29 -9.56 -2.45
C LEU A 412 -21.44 -8.55 -2.51
N LYS A 413 -21.98 -8.14 -1.35
CA LYS A 413 -23.02 -7.09 -1.30
C LYS A 413 -22.54 -5.77 -1.91
N LEU A 414 -21.29 -5.35 -1.64
CA LEU A 414 -20.72 -4.16 -2.28
C LEU A 414 -20.70 -4.29 -3.81
N ILE A 415 -20.39 -5.48 -4.34
CA ILE A 415 -20.43 -5.75 -5.78
C ILE A 415 -21.87 -5.68 -6.32
N GLU A 416 -22.83 -6.28 -5.62
CA GLU A 416 -24.26 -6.23 -5.97
C GLU A 416 -24.81 -4.79 -5.95
N GLU A 417 -24.34 -3.95 -5.03
CA GLU A 417 -24.65 -2.52 -4.96
C GLU A 417 -23.97 -1.69 -6.08
N GLY A 418 -23.17 -2.33 -6.95
CA GLY A 418 -22.58 -1.72 -8.12
C GLY A 418 -21.16 -1.19 -7.95
N HIS A 419 -20.50 -1.45 -6.80
CA HIS A 419 -19.11 -1.05 -6.61
C HIS A 419 -18.17 -1.85 -7.52
N LYS A 420 -17.35 -1.15 -8.32
CA LYS A 420 -16.47 -1.77 -9.33
C LYS A 420 -15.00 -1.79 -8.91
N ARG A 421 -14.59 -0.92 -8.01
CA ARG A 421 -13.22 -0.82 -7.48
C ARG A 421 -13.27 -0.89 -5.97
N ILE A 422 -12.86 -2.04 -5.41
CA ILE A 422 -12.95 -2.34 -3.98
C ILE A 422 -11.55 -2.61 -3.44
N LEU A 423 -11.16 -1.94 -2.36
CA LEU A 423 -9.97 -2.22 -1.59
C LEU A 423 -10.33 -2.97 -0.32
N LEU A 424 -9.71 -4.12 -0.08
CA LEU A 424 -9.89 -4.90 1.13
C LEU A 424 -8.57 -4.91 1.91
N PHE A 425 -8.59 -4.37 3.11
CA PHE A 425 -7.47 -4.37 4.05
C PHE A 425 -7.62 -5.52 5.04
N ALA A 426 -6.85 -6.57 4.84
CA ALA A 426 -6.87 -7.79 5.65
C ALA A 426 -5.99 -7.68 6.91
N ALA A 427 -6.12 -8.61 7.83
CA ALA A 427 -5.37 -8.66 9.09
C ALA A 427 -4.11 -9.55 9.01
N SER A 428 -3.95 -10.36 7.96
CA SER A 428 -2.73 -11.15 7.72
C SER A 428 -2.50 -11.43 6.22
N VAL A 429 -1.29 -11.87 5.88
CA VAL A 429 -0.93 -12.27 4.51
C VAL A 429 -1.76 -13.48 4.06
N GLU A 430 -1.95 -14.47 4.96
CA GLU A 430 -2.76 -15.67 4.67
C GLU A 430 -4.21 -15.30 4.38
N GLN A 431 -4.78 -14.36 5.14
CA GLN A 431 -6.14 -13.87 4.90
C GLN A 431 -6.26 -13.17 3.54
N VAL A 432 -5.27 -12.35 3.16
CA VAL A 432 -5.20 -11.70 1.83
C VAL A 432 -5.32 -12.74 0.72
N ARG A 433 -4.47 -13.76 0.77
CA ARG A 433 -4.40 -14.81 -0.26
C ARG A 433 -5.67 -15.67 -0.30
N ARG A 434 -6.16 -16.06 0.87
CA ARG A 434 -7.41 -16.82 1.01
C ARG A 434 -8.59 -16.08 0.43
N LEU A 435 -8.80 -14.82 0.80
CA LEU A 435 -9.91 -14.03 0.30
C LEU A 435 -9.80 -13.78 -1.21
N ALA A 436 -8.62 -13.42 -1.70
CA ALA A 436 -8.40 -13.25 -3.15
C ALA A 436 -8.69 -14.54 -3.92
N PHE A 437 -8.24 -15.70 -3.41
CA PHE A 437 -8.57 -17.00 -3.99
C PHE A 437 -10.07 -17.25 -4.00
N MET A 438 -10.76 -17.02 -2.87
CA MET A 438 -12.21 -17.24 -2.76
C MET A 438 -12.98 -16.37 -3.76
N PHE A 439 -12.65 -15.08 -3.90
CA PHE A 439 -13.28 -14.20 -4.89
C PHE A 439 -13.06 -14.71 -6.31
N ARG A 440 -11.83 -15.09 -6.67
CA ARG A 440 -11.53 -15.68 -7.98
C ARG A 440 -12.28 -16.99 -8.22
N PHE A 441 -12.43 -17.80 -7.20
CA PHE A 441 -13.21 -19.04 -7.25
C PHE A 441 -14.69 -18.78 -7.61
N TYR A 442 -15.22 -17.62 -7.19
CA TYR A 442 -16.56 -17.15 -7.59
C TYR A 442 -16.57 -16.37 -8.91
N GLY A 443 -15.46 -16.37 -9.66
CA GLY A 443 -15.36 -15.70 -10.96
C GLY A 443 -15.25 -14.18 -10.88
N ILE A 444 -14.88 -13.66 -9.70
CA ILE A 444 -14.65 -12.23 -9.46
C ILE A 444 -13.14 -11.95 -9.65
N ASP A 445 -12.82 -10.88 -10.37
CA ASP A 445 -11.44 -10.46 -10.53
C ASP A 445 -10.88 -9.95 -9.19
N ALA A 446 -9.93 -10.68 -8.62
CA ALA A 446 -9.35 -10.36 -7.34
C ALA A 446 -7.84 -10.64 -7.31
N VAL A 447 -7.09 -9.71 -6.77
CA VAL A 447 -5.62 -9.79 -6.67
C VAL A 447 -5.18 -9.67 -5.22
N SER A 448 -4.23 -10.51 -4.82
CA SER A 448 -3.54 -10.40 -3.53
C SER A 448 -2.30 -9.51 -3.66
N VAL A 449 -2.14 -8.53 -2.75
CA VAL A 449 -0.94 -7.69 -2.66
C VAL A 449 -0.43 -7.73 -1.22
N ASP A 450 0.72 -8.36 -1.04
CA ASP A 450 1.37 -8.53 0.27
C ASP A 450 2.89 -8.31 0.18
N SER A 451 3.60 -8.48 1.30
CA SER A 451 5.06 -8.27 1.38
C SER A 451 5.88 -9.24 0.51
N GLN A 452 5.30 -10.36 0.10
CA GLN A 452 5.95 -11.35 -0.77
C GLN A 452 5.60 -11.14 -2.25
N THR A 453 4.66 -10.23 -2.55
CA THR A 453 4.32 -9.85 -3.93
C THR A 453 5.51 -9.12 -4.54
N SER A 454 6.05 -9.63 -5.65
CA SER A 454 7.17 -8.99 -6.34
C SER A 454 6.84 -7.56 -6.77
N PRO A 455 7.81 -6.67 -6.88
CA PRO A 455 7.57 -5.29 -7.32
C PRO A 455 6.88 -5.20 -8.69
N ALA A 456 7.23 -6.08 -9.63
CA ALA A 456 6.60 -6.16 -10.94
C ALA A 456 5.12 -6.58 -10.86
N ALA A 457 4.83 -7.69 -10.17
CA ALA A 457 3.46 -8.16 -9.97
C ALA A 457 2.59 -7.12 -9.23
N ARG A 458 3.17 -6.38 -8.29
CA ARG A 458 2.49 -5.29 -7.58
C ARG A 458 2.14 -4.14 -8.52
N ARG A 459 3.08 -3.68 -9.35
CA ARG A 459 2.82 -2.62 -10.35
C ARG A 459 1.73 -3.04 -11.33
N GLU A 460 1.78 -4.27 -11.80
CA GLU A 460 0.76 -4.81 -12.70
C GLU A 460 -0.62 -4.86 -12.04
N ALA A 461 -0.73 -5.35 -10.81
CA ALA A 461 -1.96 -5.37 -10.05
C ALA A 461 -2.54 -3.94 -9.87
N ILE A 462 -1.68 -2.97 -9.57
CA ILE A 462 -2.05 -1.56 -9.42
C ILE A 462 -2.49 -0.99 -10.77
N ARG A 463 -1.75 -1.25 -11.86
CA ARG A 463 -2.09 -0.79 -13.20
C ARG A 463 -3.44 -1.34 -13.64
N HIS A 464 -3.67 -2.64 -13.48
CA HIS A 464 -4.93 -3.29 -13.79
C HIS A 464 -6.09 -2.69 -12.99
N TYR A 465 -5.91 -2.46 -11.69
CA TYR A 465 -6.91 -1.83 -10.83
C TYR A 465 -7.23 -0.39 -11.23
N LYS A 466 -6.24 0.38 -11.71
CA LYS A 466 -6.39 1.76 -12.18
C LYS A 466 -7.01 1.88 -13.58
N THR A 467 -7.10 0.80 -14.34
CA THR A 467 -7.74 0.82 -15.67
C THR A 467 -9.17 1.33 -15.54
N SER A 468 -9.60 2.18 -16.47
CA SER A 468 -10.92 2.81 -16.45
C SER A 468 -12.06 1.79 -16.26
N VAL A 469 -13.05 2.16 -15.46
CA VAL A 469 -14.27 1.34 -15.25
C VAL A 469 -15.00 1.10 -16.57
N GLU A 470 -14.93 2.04 -17.52
CA GLU A 470 -15.52 1.91 -18.84
C GLU A 470 -14.81 0.84 -19.69
N ALA A 471 -13.47 0.79 -19.61
CA ALA A 471 -12.68 -0.23 -20.29
C ALA A 471 -12.80 -1.61 -19.63
N LEU A 472 -12.96 -1.66 -18.30
CA LEU A 472 -13.12 -2.88 -17.51
C LEU A 472 -14.35 -2.75 -16.59
N PRO A 473 -15.57 -2.98 -17.11
CA PRO A 473 -16.82 -2.80 -16.36
C PRO A 473 -17.03 -3.82 -15.24
N LYS A 474 -16.24 -4.90 -15.22
CA LYS A 474 -16.30 -5.91 -14.17
C LYS A 474 -15.68 -5.40 -12.86
N PRO A 475 -16.19 -5.86 -11.71
CA PRO A 475 -15.61 -5.51 -10.42
C PRO A 475 -14.19 -6.08 -10.28
N ILE A 476 -13.29 -5.29 -9.71
CA ILE A 476 -11.94 -5.72 -9.33
C ILE A 476 -11.75 -5.45 -7.85
N ILE A 477 -11.22 -6.44 -7.15
CA ILE A 477 -10.90 -6.38 -5.72
C ILE A 477 -9.38 -6.46 -5.56
N ILE A 478 -8.77 -5.52 -4.83
CA ILE A 478 -7.43 -5.74 -4.29
C ILE A 478 -7.55 -6.10 -2.82
N CYS A 479 -7.16 -7.33 -2.48
CA CYS A 479 -6.94 -7.75 -1.11
C CYS A 479 -5.49 -7.43 -0.73
N ASN A 480 -5.27 -6.65 0.32
CA ASN A 480 -3.92 -6.27 0.71
C ASN A 480 -3.69 -6.30 2.23
N TYR A 481 -2.41 -6.43 2.61
CA TYR A 481 -1.94 -6.31 3.98
C TYR A 481 -0.79 -5.32 4.05
N ASN A 482 -0.98 -4.18 4.72
CA ASN A 482 -0.04 -3.09 4.96
C ASN A 482 0.49 -2.30 3.74
N ILE A 483 0.45 -2.85 2.53
CA ILE A 483 1.19 -2.29 1.39
C ILE A 483 0.50 -1.05 0.79
N LEU A 484 -0.82 -1.09 0.64
CA LEU A 484 -1.57 -0.04 -0.07
C LEU A 484 -2.20 1.00 0.87
N SER A 485 -1.82 1.01 2.14
CA SER A 485 -2.24 2.07 3.08
C SER A 485 -1.58 3.41 2.77
N THR A 486 -0.35 3.40 2.23
CA THR A 486 0.41 4.59 1.82
C THR A 486 0.86 4.48 0.36
N GLY A 487 1.13 5.61 -0.31
CA GLY A 487 1.71 5.64 -1.66
C GLY A 487 0.84 5.09 -2.80
N PHE A 488 -0.42 4.72 -2.54
CA PHE A 488 -1.34 4.19 -3.55
C PHE A 488 -2.44 5.20 -3.86
N ASP A 489 -2.51 5.67 -5.09
CA ASP A 489 -3.57 6.57 -5.56
C ASP A 489 -4.42 5.87 -6.63
N ALA A 490 -5.71 5.65 -6.32
CA ALA A 490 -6.70 5.08 -7.23
C ALA A 490 -8.04 5.80 -7.02
N PRO A 491 -8.25 6.93 -7.70
CA PRO A 491 -9.41 7.80 -7.49
C PRO A 491 -10.75 7.09 -7.65
N GLN A 492 -10.85 6.13 -8.56
CA GLN A 492 -12.07 5.38 -8.83
C GLN A 492 -12.44 4.33 -7.78
N THR A 493 -11.65 4.18 -6.71
CA THR A 493 -12.01 3.30 -5.58
C THR A 493 -13.30 3.79 -4.95
N SER A 494 -14.38 2.99 -5.05
CA SER A 494 -15.71 3.35 -4.58
C SER A 494 -16.09 2.71 -3.24
N ALA A 495 -15.34 1.68 -2.82
CA ALA A 495 -15.53 1.03 -1.53
C ALA A 495 -14.20 0.57 -0.93
N VAL A 496 -14.10 0.71 0.39
CA VAL A 496 -13.03 0.14 1.23
C VAL A 496 -13.65 -0.77 2.26
N LEU A 497 -13.12 -1.98 2.40
CA LEU A 497 -13.45 -2.88 3.49
C LEU A 497 -12.23 -3.05 4.41
N VAL A 498 -12.35 -2.61 5.66
CA VAL A 498 -11.31 -2.70 6.67
C VAL A 498 -11.59 -3.91 7.57
N ALA A 499 -10.95 -5.04 7.24
CA ALA A 499 -10.98 -6.26 8.05
C ALA A 499 -9.77 -6.35 9.00
N ARG A 500 -8.87 -5.38 8.95
CA ARG A 500 -7.71 -5.30 9.80
C ARG A 500 -8.08 -4.81 11.20
N VAL A 501 -7.66 -5.56 12.21
CA VAL A 501 -7.70 -5.09 13.60
C VAL A 501 -6.62 -4.02 13.79
N THR A 502 -6.98 -2.80 14.18
CA THR A 502 -6.03 -1.71 14.40
C THR A 502 -6.47 -0.76 15.50
N ALA A 503 -5.55 -0.39 16.37
CA ALA A 503 -5.68 0.71 17.32
C ALA A 503 -5.09 2.03 16.78
N SER A 504 -4.48 2.01 15.59
CA SER A 504 -3.88 3.19 14.98
C SER A 504 -4.90 3.98 14.16
N LEU A 505 -5.27 5.14 14.68
CA LEU A 505 -6.11 6.12 13.99
C LEU A 505 -5.48 6.58 12.67
N ILE A 506 -4.15 6.72 12.67
CA ILE A 506 -3.35 7.09 11.49
C ILE A 506 -3.54 6.04 10.40
N LEU A 507 -3.29 4.77 10.73
CA LEU A 507 -3.41 3.67 9.77
C LEU A 507 -4.85 3.54 9.25
N TYR A 508 -5.85 3.67 10.13
CA TYR A 508 -7.25 3.66 9.72
C TYR A 508 -7.56 4.79 8.73
N SER A 509 -7.16 6.03 9.05
CA SER A 509 -7.38 7.19 8.18
C SER A 509 -6.66 7.05 6.82
N GLN A 510 -5.48 6.45 6.80
CA GLN A 510 -4.76 6.16 5.56
C GLN A 510 -5.49 5.12 4.69
N MET A 511 -5.99 4.03 5.30
CA MET A 511 -6.76 2.99 4.59
C MET A 511 -8.05 3.56 3.98
N VAL A 512 -8.83 4.25 4.79
CA VAL A 512 -10.13 4.81 4.38
C VAL A 512 -9.95 5.93 3.35
N GLY A 513 -8.94 6.77 3.53
CA GLY A 513 -8.63 7.86 2.61
C GLY A 513 -8.36 7.43 1.16
N ARG A 514 -8.10 6.15 0.92
CA ARG A 514 -7.93 5.60 -0.44
C ARG A 514 -9.22 5.61 -1.26
N ALA A 515 -10.39 5.50 -0.64
CA ALA A 515 -11.69 5.56 -1.31
C ALA A 515 -12.31 6.97 -1.32
N LEU A 516 -11.76 7.91 -0.56
CA LEU A 516 -12.39 9.22 -0.35
C LEU A 516 -11.96 10.28 -1.39
N ARG A 517 -11.61 9.90 -2.61
CA ARG A 517 -11.40 10.84 -3.71
C ARG A 517 -12.74 11.34 -4.24
N GLY A 518 -12.94 12.65 -4.30
CA GLY A 518 -14.15 13.28 -4.80
C GLY A 518 -14.17 13.42 -6.33
N GLU A 519 -15.31 13.81 -6.87
CA GLU A 519 -15.52 13.96 -8.32
C GLU A 519 -14.54 14.95 -8.97
N LYS A 520 -14.23 16.08 -8.30
CA LYS A 520 -13.23 17.06 -8.78
C LYS A 520 -11.79 16.51 -8.79
N ALA A 521 -11.54 15.40 -8.09
CA ALA A 521 -10.27 14.67 -8.10
C ALA A 521 -10.37 13.34 -8.90
N SER A 522 -11.27 13.26 -9.88
CA SER A 522 -11.53 12.08 -10.73
C SER A 522 -12.00 10.84 -9.95
N GLY A 523 -12.58 11.03 -8.77
CA GLY A 523 -13.11 9.98 -7.91
C GLY A 523 -14.63 9.90 -7.92
N ASN A 524 -15.23 9.62 -6.77
CA ASN A 524 -16.64 9.32 -6.62
C ASN A 524 -17.35 10.40 -5.78
N LYS A 525 -18.67 10.56 -5.99
CA LYS A 525 -19.51 11.43 -5.14
C LYS A 525 -19.66 10.86 -3.72
N LYS A 526 -19.79 9.52 -3.63
CA LYS A 526 -19.89 8.77 -2.36
C LYS A 526 -18.97 7.58 -2.41
N ALA A 527 -18.48 7.15 -1.25
CA ALA A 527 -17.70 5.94 -1.11
C ALA A 527 -18.12 5.16 0.15
N VAL A 528 -18.22 3.84 0.04
CA VAL A 528 -18.56 2.99 1.19
C VAL A 528 -17.28 2.68 1.98
N VAL A 529 -17.37 2.85 3.30
CA VAL A 529 -16.36 2.47 4.27
C VAL A 529 -16.94 1.40 5.16
N ALA A 530 -16.71 0.14 4.82
CA ALA A 530 -17.13 -1.01 5.60
C ALA A 530 -16.02 -1.40 6.58
N THR A 531 -16.31 -1.40 7.88
CA THR A 531 -15.32 -1.71 8.93
C THR A 531 -15.78 -2.91 9.74
N VAL A 532 -14.91 -3.90 9.87
CA VAL A 532 -15.14 -5.06 10.74
C VAL A 532 -14.93 -4.63 12.19
N ILE A 533 -15.95 -4.86 13.00
CA ILE A 533 -15.97 -4.53 14.43
C ILE A 533 -15.98 -5.82 15.22
N ASP A 534 -14.86 -6.10 15.84
CA ASP A 534 -14.74 -7.19 16.80
C ASP A 534 -15.04 -6.61 18.19
N ALA A 535 -16.01 -7.19 18.91
CA ALA A 535 -16.43 -6.68 20.23
C ALA A 535 -15.23 -6.54 21.19
N GLU A 536 -15.25 -5.53 22.04
CA GLU A 536 -14.21 -5.25 23.04
C GLU A 536 -12.83 -4.79 22.48
N LEU A 537 -12.66 -4.71 21.15
CA LEU A 537 -11.47 -4.08 20.56
C LEU A 537 -11.74 -2.63 20.17
N PRO A 538 -10.71 -1.76 20.27
CA PRO A 538 -10.84 -0.41 19.75
C PRO A 538 -11.06 -0.47 18.23
N ALA A 539 -12.11 0.19 17.76
CA ALA A 539 -12.42 0.31 16.35
C ALA A 539 -12.71 1.75 15.99
N PHE A 540 -12.16 2.19 14.88
CA PHE A 540 -12.45 3.51 14.31
C PHE A 540 -13.51 3.34 13.21
N TRP A 541 -14.45 4.26 13.16
CA TRP A 541 -15.54 4.24 12.16
C TRP A 541 -15.88 5.62 11.61
N ASP A 542 -15.11 6.67 11.99
CA ASP A 542 -15.37 8.04 11.58
C ASP A 542 -14.06 8.79 11.35
N VAL A 543 -13.81 9.15 10.09
CA VAL A 543 -12.58 9.86 9.68
C VAL A 543 -12.60 11.33 10.13
N GLU A 544 -13.78 11.94 10.23
CA GLU A 544 -13.90 13.34 10.65
C GLU A 544 -13.49 13.51 12.12
N LYS A 545 -13.95 12.60 12.99
CA LYS A 545 -13.49 12.55 14.39
C LYS A 545 -11.99 12.35 14.48
N ALA A 546 -11.45 11.47 13.62
CA ALA A 546 -10.03 11.23 13.53
C ALA A 546 -9.24 12.50 13.18
N PHE A 547 -9.76 13.32 12.27
CA PHE A 547 -9.10 14.55 11.86
C PHE A 547 -9.16 15.65 12.91
N ARG A 548 -10.29 15.79 13.60
CA ARG A 548 -10.51 16.81 14.66
C ARG A 548 -9.68 16.55 15.92
N TYR A 549 -9.37 15.30 16.22
CA TYR A 549 -8.67 14.88 17.44
C TYR A 549 -7.34 15.63 17.69
N TRP A 550 -6.64 16.04 16.62
CA TRP A 550 -5.31 16.62 16.70
C TRP A 550 -5.25 18.13 16.82
N ASN A 551 -6.41 18.82 16.85
CA ASN A 551 -6.42 20.28 16.86
C ASN A 551 -5.85 20.89 18.14
N ASP A 552 -5.96 20.20 19.27
CA ASP A 552 -5.65 20.75 20.59
C ASP A 552 -4.16 20.72 20.95
N HIS A 553 -3.32 20.00 20.20
CA HIS A 553 -1.89 19.83 20.50
C HIS A 553 -0.94 20.84 19.82
N TRP A 554 -1.45 21.70 18.94
CA TRP A 554 -0.64 22.61 18.13
C TRP A 554 -0.89 24.10 18.39
N ASN A 555 -1.70 24.43 19.38
CA ASN A 555 -2.01 25.82 19.75
C ASN A 555 -1.03 26.38 20.76
#